data_0fe4f9812c97648868978608af37ad34
#
_entry.id   0fe4f9812c97648868978608af37ad34
#
_cell.length_a   1.000
_cell.length_b   1.000
_cell.length_c   1.000
_cell.angle_alpha   90.00
_cell.angle_beta   90.00
_cell.angle_gamma   90.00
#
_symmetry.space_group_name_H-M   'P 1'
#
loop_
_entity.id
_entity.type
_entity.pdbx_description
1 polymer ?
#
loop_
_entity_poly.entity_id
_entity_poly.type
_entity_poly.pdbx_seq_one_letter_code
_entity_poly.pdbx_strand_id
1 'polypeptide(L)'
;SVYGDHPGLPKKEGIEGHVLSPYALTKKTDEEFGRLYKTLYGLDTYGMRYFNVFGRRQNPEGMYAAVIPKFLKLLLKDEAPTINGDGRQSRDFTYIDNVIEANLKACLAPSEAAGEAFNIGSGGRVYLIDLYYELCEALGKKIEPVFGPARKGDIRDSNADISKARELLDYDPDYDFEKGIRLAIDWYKENLK
;
A
#
# COMPACT_ATOMS: atom_id res chain seq x y z
N SER A 1 7.72 5.06 -0.91
CA SER A 1 9.18 5.22 -0.78
C SER A 1 9.68 6.56 -1.30
N VAL A 2 9.17 7.09 -2.42
CA VAL A 2 9.61 8.35 -3.06
C VAL A 2 9.41 9.60 -2.19
N TYR A 3 8.55 9.54 -1.19
CA TYR A 3 8.32 10.64 -0.24
C TYR A 3 9.47 10.87 0.73
N GLY A 4 10.38 9.90 0.88
CA GLY A 4 11.59 10.02 1.68
C GLY A 4 11.34 10.51 3.10
N ASP A 5 12.08 11.55 3.50
CA ASP A 5 12.02 12.16 4.84
C ASP A 5 10.95 13.25 5.01
N HIS A 6 10.09 13.48 4.02
CA HIS A 6 9.02 14.47 4.15
C HIS A 6 8.09 14.13 5.32
N PRO A 7 7.91 15.02 6.32
CA PRO A 7 7.16 14.69 7.53
C PRO A 7 5.63 14.79 7.38
N GLY A 8 5.14 15.50 6.34
CA GLY A 8 3.72 15.78 6.16
C GLY A 8 2.86 14.55 5.90
N LEU A 9 1.61 14.58 6.40
CA LEU A 9 0.56 13.61 6.18
C LEU A 9 -0.77 14.35 5.90
N PRO A 10 -1.59 13.81 4.99
CA PRO A 10 -1.30 12.68 4.09
C PRO A 10 -0.15 12.99 3.12
N LYS A 11 0.44 11.93 2.54
CA LYS A 11 1.47 12.08 1.50
C LYS A 11 0.82 12.58 0.21
N LYS A 12 1.33 13.70 -0.31
CA LYS A 12 0.79 14.37 -1.49
C LYS A 12 1.86 14.49 -2.57
N GLU A 13 1.48 14.32 -3.82
CA GLU A 13 2.39 14.49 -4.96
C GLU A 13 2.87 15.93 -5.07
N GLY A 14 4.13 16.11 -5.47
CA GLY A 14 4.79 17.41 -5.64
C GLY A 14 5.42 17.98 -4.37
N ILE A 15 5.28 17.32 -3.20
CA ILE A 15 5.90 17.74 -1.94
C ILE A 15 6.75 16.61 -1.33
N GLU A 16 7.54 15.93 -2.16
CA GLU A 16 8.45 14.89 -1.73
C GLU A 16 9.68 15.47 -1.00
N GLY A 17 10.19 14.69 -0.02
CA GLY A 17 11.47 14.97 0.62
C GLY A 17 12.64 14.32 -0.11
N HIS A 18 13.77 14.16 0.61
CA HIS A 18 14.92 13.44 0.10
C HIS A 18 14.72 11.94 0.17
N VAL A 19 15.01 11.24 -0.92
CA VAL A 19 14.93 9.77 -0.95
C VAL A 19 15.92 9.15 0.03
N LEU A 20 15.50 8.11 0.76
CA LEU A 20 16.28 7.50 1.84
C LEU A 20 16.85 6.12 1.49
N SER A 21 16.65 5.65 0.26
CA SER A 21 17.17 4.35 -0.16
C SER A 21 17.42 4.29 -1.67
N PRO A 22 18.32 3.38 -2.13
CA PRO A 22 18.51 3.12 -3.56
C PRO A 22 17.20 2.73 -4.26
N TYR A 23 16.36 1.92 -3.63
CA TYR A 23 15.04 1.58 -4.15
C TYR A 23 14.16 2.82 -4.38
N ALA A 24 14.09 3.72 -3.41
CA ALA A 24 13.32 4.97 -3.57
C ALA A 24 13.85 5.82 -4.72
N LEU A 25 15.18 5.87 -4.89
CA LEU A 25 15.81 6.59 -5.99
C LEU A 25 15.42 5.97 -7.35
N THR A 26 15.47 4.65 -7.49
CA THR A 26 15.03 4.01 -8.76
C THR A 26 13.58 4.34 -9.08
N LYS A 27 12.69 4.30 -8.09
CA LYS A 27 11.27 4.65 -8.33
C LYS A 27 11.08 6.11 -8.72
N LYS A 28 11.81 7.04 -8.11
CA LYS A 28 11.80 8.45 -8.53
C LYS A 28 12.33 8.61 -9.96
N THR A 29 13.36 7.87 -10.31
CA THR A 29 13.93 7.88 -11.67
C THR A 29 12.93 7.34 -12.69
N ASP A 30 12.18 6.26 -12.37
CA ASP A 30 11.12 5.73 -13.24
C ASP A 30 10.05 6.81 -13.56
N GLU A 31 9.64 7.59 -12.56
CA GLU A 31 8.67 8.69 -12.74
C GLU A 31 9.24 9.80 -13.66
N GLU A 32 10.51 10.19 -13.45
CA GLU A 32 11.17 11.18 -14.30
C GLU A 32 11.31 10.68 -15.75
N PHE A 33 11.61 9.40 -15.96
CA PHE A 33 11.61 8.82 -17.31
C PHE A 33 10.22 8.87 -17.93
N GLY A 34 9.16 8.50 -17.19
CA GLY A 34 7.79 8.59 -17.70
C GLY A 34 7.46 10.00 -18.18
N ARG A 35 7.74 11.03 -17.38
CA ARG A 35 7.53 12.42 -17.73
C ARG A 35 8.35 12.84 -18.97
N LEU A 36 9.60 12.42 -19.04
CA LEU A 36 10.49 12.75 -20.16
C LEU A 36 10.01 12.10 -21.46
N TYR A 37 9.56 10.85 -21.42
CA TYR A 37 9.01 10.16 -22.59
C TYR A 37 7.73 10.81 -23.10
N LYS A 38 6.86 11.27 -22.19
CA LYS A 38 5.69 12.08 -22.60
C LYS A 38 6.12 13.35 -23.31
N THR A 39 7.10 14.07 -22.77
CA THR A 39 7.54 15.36 -23.31
C THR A 39 8.24 15.21 -24.66
N LEU A 40 9.15 14.23 -24.81
CA LEU A 40 9.99 14.09 -25.99
C LEU A 40 9.33 13.30 -27.12
N TYR A 41 8.50 12.32 -26.77
CA TYR A 41 7.99 11.35 -27.74
C TYR A 41 6.46 11.32 -27.82
N GLY A 42 5.76 12.09 -27.00
CA GLY A 42 4.29 12.10 -26.94
C GLY A 42 3.70 10.79 -26.40
N LEU A 43 4.51 9.94 -25.71
CA LEU A 43 4.04 8.70 -25.14
C LEU A 43 3.30 8.98 -23.83
N ASP A 44 2.03 8.64 -23.78
CA ASP A 44 1.23 8.79 -22.56
C ASP A 44 1.69 7.78 -21.50
N THR A 45 2.18 8.31 -20.38
CA THR A 45 2.69 7.55 -19.25
C THR A 45 2.01 8.03 -17.96
N TYR A 46 1.71 7.12 -17.04
CA TYR A 46 1.06 7.42 -15.77
C TYR A 46 1.80 6.69 -14.65
N GLY A 47 2.51 7.44 -13.80
CA GLY A 47 3.28 6.88 -12.68
C GLY A 47 2.37 6.53 -11.50
N MET A 48 2.24 5.23 -11.16
CA MET A 48 1.37 4.78 -10.07
C MET A 48 2.17 4.54 -8.78
N ARG A 49 1.90 5.33 -7.74
CA ARG A 49 2.49 5.16 -6.40
C ARG A 49 1.55 4.32 -5.53
N TYR A 50 1.69 3.00 -5.57
CA TYR A 50 0.86 2.10 -4.76
C TYR A 50 1.20 2.19 -3.28
N PHE A 51 0.16 2.31 -2.43
CA PHE A 51 0.25 2.25 -0.98
C PHE A 51 -0.16 0.87 -0.48
N ASN A 52 0.70 0.24 0.30
CA ASN A 52 0.55 -1.05 1.01
C ASN A 52 -0.51 -2.01 0.43
N VAL A 53 -0.33 -2.43 -0.81
CA VAL A 53 -1.26 -3.29 -1.53
C VAL A 53 -1.38 -4.64 -0.82
N PHE A 54 -2.61 -5.12 -0.67
CA PHE A 54 -2.91 -6.45 -0.17
C PHE A 54 -4.04 -7.10 -0.98
N GLY A 55 -4.15 -8.42 -0.89
CA GLY A 55 -5.21 -9.16 -1.55
C GLY A 55 -4.81 -10.59 -1.86
N ARG A 56 -5.71 -11.27 -2.55
CA ARG A 56 -5.53 -12.67 -2.99
C ARG A 56 -4.21 -12.85 -3.74
N ARG A 57 -3.58 -14.01 -3.60
CA ARG A 57 -2.33 -14.41 -4.28
C ARG A 57 -1.07 -13.66 -3.83
N GLN A 58 -1.14 -12.86 -2.77
CA GLN A 58 0.04 -12.22 -2.22
C GLN A 58 0.92 -13.27 -1.50
N ASN A 59 2.22 -13.35 -1.89
CA ASN A 59 3.15 -14.32 -1.33
C ASN A 59 3.54 -13.97 0.12
N PRO A 60 3.35 -14.87 1.10
CA PRO A 60 3.72 -14.63 2.50
C PRO A 60 5.22 -14.84 2.77
N GLU A 61 5.99 -15.46 1.85
CA GLU A 61 7.35 -15.95 2.09
C GLU A 61 8.45 -15.10 1.45
N GLY A 62 8.11 -14.02 0.77
CA GLY A 62 9.10 -13.11 0.17
C GLY A 62 9.95 -12.40 1.22
N MET A 63 11.21 -12.07 0.89
CA MET A 63 12.10 -11.28 1.76
C MET A 63 11.48 -9.94 2.19
N TYR A 64 10.55 -9.43 1.40
CA TYR A 64 9.73 -8.24 1.65
C TYR A 64 8.25 -8.60 1.85
N ALA A 65 7.96 -9.79 2.43
CA ALA A 65 6.60 -10.24 2.65
C ALA A 65 5.79 -9.19 3.42
N ALA A 66 4.65 -8.82 2.85
CA ALA A 66 3.74 -7.87 3.45
C ALA A 66 3.18 -8.39 4.79
N VAL A 67 2.85 -7.48 5.68
CA VAL A 67 2.43 -7.82 7.05
C VAL A 67 1.15 -8.68 7.10
N ILE A 68 0.18 -8.42 6.21
CA ILE A 68 -1.11 -9.12 6.21
C ILE A 68 -0.94 -10.62 5.93
N PRO A 69 -0.35 -11.08 4.81
CA PRO A 69 -0.18 -12.50 4.56
C PRO A 69 0.72 -13.18 5.59
N LYS A 70 1.71 -12.47 6.14
CA LYS A 70 2.57 -12.99 7.21
C LYS A 70 1.81 -13.24 8.51
N PHE A 71 0.97 -12.28 8.93
CA PHE A 71 0.16 -12.45 10.14
C PHE A 71 -0.88 -13.56 9.95
N LEU A 72 -1.55 -13.59 8.80
CA LEU A 72 -2.53 -14.62 8.49
C LEU A 72 -1.91 -16.02 8.51
N LYS A 73 -0.72 -16.20 7.91
CA LYS A 73 -0.01 -17.48 7.92
C LYS A 73 0.27 -17.98 9.35
N LEU A 74 0.70 -17.10 10.26
CA LEU A 74 0.96 -17.46 11.65
C LEU A 74 -0.34 -17.74 12.39
N LEU A 75 -1.33 -16.89 12.28
CA LEU A 75 -2.64 -17.05 12.93
C LEU A 75 -3.36 -18.33 12.49
N LEU A 76 -3.25 -18.75 11.22
CA LEU A 76 -3.80 -20.01 10.73
C LEU A 76 -3.14 -21.23 11.38
N LYS A 77 -1.89 -21.10 11.84
CA LYS A 77 -1.13 -22.13 12.56
C LYS A 77 -1.26 -22.03 14.08
N ASP A 78 -2.13 -21.15 14.58
CA ASP A 78 -2.25 -20.83 16.02
C ASP A 78 -0.95 -20.28 16.63
N GLU A 79 -0.10 -19.64 15.81
CA GLU A 79 1.13 -19.00 16.25
C GLU A 79 0.93 -17.49 16.42
N ALA A 80 1.50 -16.92 17.51
CA ALA A 80 1.42 -15.49 17.76
C ALA A 80 2.37 -14.70 16.86
N PRO A 81 1.86 -13.78 16.00
CA PRO A 81 2.71 -12.87 15.23
C PRO A 81 3.45 -11.88 16.12
N THR A 82 4.65 -11.47 15.67
CA THR A 82 5.42 -10.41 16.32
C THR A 82 5.09 -9.05 15.70
N ILE A 83 4.61 -8.12 16.50
CA ILE A 83 4.45 -6.70 16.19
C ILE A 83 5.68 -5.96 16.67
N ASN A 84 6.41 -5.32 15.74
CA ASN A 84 7.58 -4.52 16.11
C ASN A 84 7.13 -3.13 16.61
N GLY A 85 7.67 -2.71 17.78
CA GLY A 85 7.26 -1.47 18.44
C GLY A 85 5.93 -1.62 19.21
N ASP A 86 5.17 -0.53 19.29
CA ASP A 86 3.92 -0.42 20.04
C ASP A 86 2.65 -0.77 19.23
N GLY A 87 2.81 -1.14 17.96
CA GLY A 87 1.69 -1.40 17.04
C GLY A 87 0.91 -0.15 16.60
N ARG A 88 1.34 1.04 17.03
CA ARG A 88 0.69 2.33 16.69
C ARG A 88 1.18 2.94 15.38
N GLN A 89 2.09 2.26 14.66
CA GLN A 89 2.41 2.65 13.29
C GLN A 89 1.21 2.43 12.38
N SER A 90 0.97 3.37 11.47
CA SER A 90 -0.19 3.33 10.59
C SER A 90 0.19 3.28 9.11
N ARG A 91 -0.67 2.66 8.32
CA ARG A 91 -0.54 2.53 6.87
C ARG A 91 -1.87 2.75 6.18
N ASP A 92 -1.81 3.16 4.93
CA ASP A 92 -2.90 3.08 3.98
C ASP A 92 -2.82 1.70 3.30
N PHE A 93 -3.71 0.79 3.68
CA PHE A 93 -3.80 -0.53 3.07
C PHE A 93 -4.80 -0.50 1.92
N THR A 94 -4.31 -0.84 0.73
CA THR A 94 -5.06 -0.73 -0.52
C THR A 94 -5.38 -2.13 -1.05
N TYR A 95 -6.68 -2.45 -1.16
CA TYR A 95 -7.09 -3.74 -1.71
C TYR A 95 -6.74 -3.85 -3.19
N ILE A 96 -6.35 -5.05 -3.63
CA ILE A 96 -5.84 -5.28 -4.99
C ILE A 96 -6.81 -4.86 -6.09
N ASP A 97 -8.12 -5.00 -5.89
CA ASP A 97 -9.10 -4.64 -6.91
C ASP A 97 -9.17 -3.11 -7.11
N ASN A 98 -8.93 -2.28 -6.07
CA ASN A 98 -8.75 -0.83 -6.23
C ASN A 98 -7.52 -0.50 -7.08
N VAL A 99 -6.43 -1.26 -6.93
CA VAL A 99 -5.22 -1.07 -7.74
C VAL A 99 -5.48 -1.44 -9.21
N ILE A 100 -6.22 -2.53 -9.44
CA ILE A 100 -6.61 -2.95 -10.79
C ILE A 100 -7.48 -1.85 -11.44
N GLU A 101 -8.47 -1.35 -10.72
CA GLU A 101 -9.32 -0.25 -11.18
C GLU A 101 -8.50 0.99 -11.56
N ALA A 102 -7.58 1.41 -10.68
CA ALA A 102 -6.71 2.56 -10.95
C ALA A 102 -5.90 2.38 -12.25
N ASN A 103 -5.37 1.18 -12.51
CA ASN A 103 -4.65 0.89 -13.75
C ASN A 103 -5.57 0.95 -14.98
N LEU A 104 -6.78 0.40 -14.89
CA LEU A 104 -7.75 0.46 -16.00
C LEU A 104 -8.18 1.91 -16.28
N LYS A 105 -8.43 2.70 -15.24
CA LYS A 105 -8.77 4.12 -15.37
C LYS A 105 -7.61 4.93 -15.97
N ALA A 106 -6.36 4.65 -15.59
CA ALA A 106 -5.21 5.29 -16.23
C ALA A 106 -5.08 4.98 -17.72
N CYS A 107 -5.44 3.76 -18.16
CA CYS A 107 -5.46 3.43 -19.59
C CYS A 107 -6.52 4.23 -20.39
N LEU A 108 -7.51 4.77 -19.71
CA LEU A 108 -8.60 5.56 -20.30
C LEU A 108 -8.47 7.06 -19.99
N ALA A 109 -7.48 7.45 -19.20
CA ALA A 109 -7.28 8.82 -18.77
C ALA A 109 -6.92 9.75 -19.93
N PRO A 110 -7.29 11.03 -19.85
CA PRO A 110 -6.96 12.00 -20.87
C PRO A 110 -5.44 12.25 -20.94
N SER A 111 -4.94 12.52 -22.14
CA SER A 111 -3.50 12.74 -22.41
C SER A 111 -2.91 13.93 -21.63
N GLU A 112 -3.76 14.87 -21.17
CA GLU A 112 -3.39 16.00 -20.32
C GLU A 112 -2.93 15.55 -18.93
N ALA A 113 -3.38 14.40 -18.45
CA ALA A 113 -2.94 13.79 -17.18
C ALA A 113 -1.66 12.95 -17.33
N ALA A 114 -1.19 12.73 -18.55
CA ALA A 114 -0.01 11.90 -18.81
C ALA A 114 1.31 12.63 -18.45
N GLY A 115 2.33 11.85 -18.09
CA GLY A 115 3.62 12.34 -17.60
C GLY A 115 3.62 12.62 -16.11
N GLU A 116 2.52 12.35 -15.40
CA GLU A 116 2.33 12.65 -13.99
C GLU A 116 2.42 11.38 -13.13
N ALA A 117 2.72 11.59 -11.82
CA ALA A 117 2.65 10.54 -10.81
C ALA A 117 1.38 10.70 -9.95
N PHE A 118 0.79 9.57 -9.54
CA PHE A 118 -0.47 9.49 -8.81
C PHE A 118 -0.38 8.57 -7.61
N ASN A 119 -0.83 9.02 -6.46
CA ASN A 119 -1.03 8.17 -5.30
C ASN A 119 -2.22 7.25 -5.52
N ILE A 120 -1.99 5.96 -5.39
CA ILE A 120 -3.02 4.93 -5.45
C ILE A 120 -3.09 4.26 -4.07
N GLY A 121 -4.06 4.68 -3.30
CA GLY A 121 -4.35 4.27 -1.94
C GLY A 121 -5.84 4.12 -1.70
N SER A 122 -6.25 3.69 -0.52
CA SER A 122 -7.65 3.76 -0.09
C SER A 122 -8.05 5.16 0.41
N GLY A 123 -7.06 6.01 0.68
CA GLY A 123 -7.24 7.28 1.38
C GLY A 123 -7.52 7.11 2.89
N GLY A 124 -7.45 5.86 3.38
CA GLY A 124 -7.68 5.50 4.77
C GLY A 124 -6.40 5.47 5.62
N ARG A 125 -6.58 5.18 6.90
CA ARG A 125 -5.50 5.03 7.86
C ARG A 125 -5.81 3.90 8.83
N VAL A 126 -5.02 2.83 8.81
CA VAL A 126 -5.18 1.66 9.68
C VAL A 126 -3.93 1.50 10.54
N TYR A 127 -4.09 1.41 11.86
CA TYR A 127 -3.00 1.09 12.76
C TYR A 127 -2.70 -0.41 12.73
N LEU A 128 -1.42 -0.78 12.89
CA LEU A 128 -1.01 -2.17 12.79
C LEU A 128 -1.66 -3.06 13.87
N ILE A 129 -1.89 -2.51 15.05
CA ILE A 129 -2.56 -3.25 16.14
C ILE A 129 -4.05 -3.49 15.80
N ASP A 130 -4.73 -2.51 15.21
CA ASP A 130 -6.14 -2.63 14.84
C ASP A 130 -6.29 -3.64 13.69
N LEU A 131 -5.40 -3.56 12.68
CA LEU A 131 -5.30 -4.57 11.63
C LEU A 131 -5.13 -5.98 12.21
N TYR A 132 -4.26 -6.14 13.20
CA TYR A 132 -4.03 -7.43 13.83
C TYR A 132 -5.31 -8.02 14.43
N TYR A 133 -6.03 -7.23 15.24
CA TYR A 133 -7.26 -7.70 15.87
C TYR A 133 -8.36 -7.97 14.84
N GLU A 134 -8.45 -7.21 13.78
CA GLU A 134 -9.40 -7.45 12.70
C GLU A 134 -9.11 -8.77 11.96
N LEU A 135 -7.84 -9.11 11.72
CA LEU A 135 -7.46 -10.42 11.20
C LEU A 135 -7.82 -11.55 12.16
N CYS A 136 -7.64 -11.36 13.47
CA CYS A 136 -8.04 -12.33 14.48
C CYS A 136 -9.57 -12.55 14.44
N GLU A 137 -10.36 -11.49 14.39
CA GLU A 137 -11.81 -11.55 14.29
C GLU A 137 -12.26 -12.30 13.03
N ALA A 138 -11.72 -11.94 11.87
CA ALA A 138 -12.03 -12.56 10.58
C ALA A 138 -11.68 -14.07 10.53
N LEU A 139 -10.69 -14.50 11.32
CA LEU A 139 -10.32 -15.92 11.46
C LEU A 139 -11.01 -16.64 12.63
N GLY A 140 -11.75 -15.94 13.46
CA GLY A 140 -12.31 -16.48 14.70
C GLY A 140 -11.25 -16.89 15.73
N LYS A 141 -10.09 -16.21 15.74
CA LYS A 141 -8.95 -16.50 16.62
C LYS A 141 -8.89 -15.51 17.80
N LYS A 142 -8.37 -15.99 18.93
CA LYS A 142 -8.09 -15.17 20.11
C LYS A 142 -6.64 -15.44 20.55
N ILE A 143 -5.69 -14.83 19.86
CA ILE A 143 -4.26 -14.97 20.10
C ILE A 143 -3.71 -13.58 20.39
N GLU A 144 -2.99 -13.39 21.49
CA GLU A 144 -2.34 -12.13 21.77
C GLU A 144 -1.04 -12.02 20.98
N PRO A 145 -0.72 -10.84 20.40
CA PRO A 145 0.52 -10.65 19.66
C PRO A 145 1.71 -10.58 20.59
N VAL A 146 2.88 -10.95 20.08
CA VAL A 146 4.16 -10.70 20.78
C VAL A 146 4.71 -9.34 20.33
N PHE A 147 5.06 -8.47 21.28
CA PHE A 147 5.68 -7.20 20.95
C PHE A 147 7.21 -7.33 20.92
N GLY A 148 7.81 -6.91 19.81
CA GLY A 148 9.25 -6.88 19.61
C GLY A 148 9.81 -5.45 19.59
N PRO A 149 11.14 -5.28 19.51
CA PRO A 149 11.75 -3.95 19.42
C PRO A 149 11.31 -3.22 18.14
N ALA A 150 11.22 -1.90 18.23
CA ALA A 150 10.94 -1.07 17.05
C ALA A 150 12.04 -1.24 15.98
N ARG A 151 11.65 -1.30 14.73
CA ARG A 151 12.62 -1.40 13.61
C ARG A 151 13.26 -0.05 13.35
N LYS A 152 14.59 -0.03 13.29
CA LYS A 152 15.33 1.17 12.92
C LYS A 152 15.01 1.57 11.47
N GLY A 153 14.62 2.84 11.28
CA GLY A 153 14.27 3.37 9.95
C GLY A 153 12.85 3.04 9.45
N ASP A 154 12.01 2.41 10.29
CA ASP A 154 10.61 2.21 9.91
C ASP A 154 9.85 3.55 9.92
N ILE A 155 9.09 3.81 8.85
CA ILE A 155 8.23 4.98 8.73
C ILE A 155 7.04 4.77 9.67
N ARG A 156 6.83 5.67 10.64
CA ARG A 156 5.76 5.52 11.63
C ARG A 156 4.38 5.57 10.97
N ASP A 157 4.14 6.57 10.13
CA ASP A 157 2.83 6.81 9.52
C ASP A 157 2.93 7.01 8.02
N SER A 158 2.02 6.38 7.27
CA SER A 158 1.95 6.53 5.82
C SER A 158 0.51 6.36 5.35
N ASN A 159 -0.10 7.46 4.90
CA ASN A 159 -1.39 7.47 4.21
C ASN A 159 -1.33 8.39 2.99
N ALA A 160 -2.13 8.08 1.98
CA ALA A 160 -2.14 8.77 0.70
C ALA A 160 -3.16 9.92 0.69
N ASP A 161 -2.76 11.06 0.13
CA ASP A 161 -3.72 11.97 -0.49
C ASP A 161 -3.99 11.45 -1.91
N ILE A 162 -5.24 11.05 -2.18
CA ILE A 162 -5.65 10.51 -3.47
C ILE A 162 -6.44 11.52 -4.31
N SER A 163 -6.47 12.78 -3.90
CA SER A 163 -7.27 13.83 -4.56
C SER A 163 -6.89 13.99 -6.03
N LYS A 164 -5.60 13.94 -6.35
CA LYS A 164 -5.11 14.03 -7.74
C LYS A 164 -5.57 12.86 -8.60
N ALA A 165 -5.54 11.64 -8.08
CA ALA A 165 -6.02 10.46 -8.79
C ALA A 165 -7.54 10.50 -9.00
N ARG A 166 -8.30 11.01 -8.01
CA ARG A 166 -9.74 11.25 -8.17
C ARG A 166 -10.03 12.26 -9.27
N GLU A 167 -9.33 13.39 -9.28
CA GLU A 167 -9.58 14.48 -10.23
C GLU A 167 -9.20 14.11 -11.68
N LEU A 168 -8.02 13.50 -11.87
CA LEU A 168 -7.43 13.31 -13.19
C LEU A 168 -7.60 11.90 -13.78
N LEU A 169 -7.81 10.88 -12.93
CA LEU A 169 -8.03 9.51 -13.37
C LEU A 169 -9.44 9.00 -13.06
N ASP A 170 -10.31 9.81 -12.45
CA ASP A 170 -11.62 9.36 -11.95
C ASP A 170 -11.52 8.16 -10.98
N TYR A 171 -10.38 8.05 -10.27
CA TYR A 171 -10.14 6.98 -9.33
C TYR A 171 -10.87 7.21 -8.01
N ASP A 172 -11.83 6.37 -7.67
CA ASP A 172 -12.49 6.38 -6.36
C ASP A 172 -12.56 4.95 -5.81
N PRO A 173 -11.72 4.61 -4.80
CA PRO A 173 -11.59 3.22 -4.34
C PRO A 173 -12.88 2.72 -3.69
N ASP A 174 -13.45 1.64 -4.22
CA ASP A 174 -14.67 0.99 -3.76
C ASP A 174 -14.48 0.14 -2.49
N TYR A 175 -13.24 -0.21 -2.19
CA TYR A 175 -12.89 -1.16 -1.12
C TYR A 175 -12.03 -0.47 -0.07
N ASP A 176 -12.61 -0.25 1.13
CA ASP A 176 -11.83 0.04 2.33
C ASP A 176 -11.09 -1.22 2.82
N PHE A 177 -10.36 -1.07 3.94
CA PHE A 177 -9.57 -2.17 4.49
C PHE A 177 -10.45 -3.34 4.93
N GLU A 178 -11.54 -3.10 5.67
CA GLU A 178 -12.45 -4.13 6.17
C GLU A 178 -13.09 -4.94 5.05
N LYS A 179 -13.65 -4.25 4.06
CA LYS A 179 -14.28 -4.89 2.89
C LYS A 179 -13.26 -5.72 2.11
N GLY A 180 -12.05 -5.19 1.91
CA GLY A 180 -10.97 -5.89 1.22
C GLY A 180 -10.52 -7.16 1.95
N ILE A 181 -10.37 -7.12 3.29
CA ILE A 181 -10.02 -8.30 4.10
C ILE A 181 -11.13 -9.36 4.02
N ARG A 182 -12.39 -8.99 4.16
CA ARG A 182 -13.51 -9.93 4.04
C ARG A 182 -13.52 -10.67 2.70
N LEU A 183 -13.21 -9.97 1.61
CA LEU A 183 -13.12 -10.58 0.27
C LEU A 183 -11.89 -11.47 0.07
N ALA A 184 -10.80 -11.18 0.78
CA ALA A 184 -9.56 -11.92 0.64
C ALA A 184 -9.42 -13.10 1.60
N ILE A 185 -10.14 -13.09 2.74
CA ILE A 185 -9.90 -14.00 3.86
C ILE A 185 -10.09 -15.47 3.50
N ASP A 186 -11.10 -15.79 2.70
CA ASP A 186 -11.39 -17.17 2.32
C ASP A 186 -10.27 -17.73 1.44
N TRP A 187 -9.76 -16.92 0.51
CA TRP A 187 -8.60 -17.31 -0.28
C TRP A 187 -7.38 -17.58 0.60
N TYR A 188 -7.11 -16.75 1.61
CA TYR A 188 -6.01 -16.95 2.53
C TYR A 188 -6.19 -18.23 3.37
N LYS A 189 -7.39 -18.52 3.87
CA LYS A 189 -7.71 -19.76 4.60
C LYS A 189 -7.44 -21.02 3.77
N GLU A 190 -7.71 -20.96 2.47
CA GLU A 190 -7.52 -22.09 1.56
C GLU A 190 -6.06 -22.28 1.15
N ASN A 191 -5.29 -21.21 1.01
CA ASN A 191 -4.00 -21.21 0.31
C ASN A 191 -2.77 -20.95 1.21
N LEU A 192 -2.94 -20.54 2.47
CA LEU A 192 -1.84 -20.26 3.42
C LEU A 192 -1.67 -21.35 4.50
N LYS A 193 -2.09 -22.56 4.25
CA LYS A 193 -1.94 -23.71 5.17
C LYS A 193 -0.49 -24.10 5.38
#